data_7ea324bd308a5b1d11dcc2b3a07fcf83
#
_entry.id   7ea324bd308a5b1d11dcc2b3a07fcf83
#
_cell.length_a   1.000
_cell.length_b   1.000
_cell.length_c   1.000
_cell.angle_alpha   90.00
_cell.angle_beta   90.00
_cell.angle_gamma   90.00
#
_symmetry.space_group_name_H-M   'P 1'
#
loop_
_entity.id
_entity.type
_entity.pdbx_description
1 polymer ?
#
loop_
_entity_poly.entity_id
_entity_poly.type
_entity_poly.pdbx_seq_one_letter_code
_entity_poly.pdbx_strand_id
1 'polypeptide(L)'
;LSLFLVLILAVECLKRSGLIEVVVGRVLSRVRSERTLAAAAVLTTGAVSAMVTNDVALLLVVPFTLAFEKVAPELDPVRVVVLEIQAANLLGCLTPTGNPQNLLLFSRGGFTTASFFAAQLPWVIGMAAALLALVPILVPKRALPAPPPVQRTVEPRLATAGLFLLSLQLLAISQAVPRLVPLVAAVPAAALLGRGLLKTDFTLLGVFSALFVGVEGLRRSALFETLDPVALLGATPAGFVLSGALLSQAVSNVPAAILLAP
;
A
#
# COMPACT_ATOMS: atom_id res chain seq x y z
N LEU A 1 -6.06 -7.85 -14.19
CA LEU A 1 -5.22 -8.92 -13.61
C LEU A 1 -3.75 -8.81 -14.00
N SER A 2 -3.40 -8.51 -15.28
CA SER A 2 -2.00 -8.36 -15.72
C SER A 2 -1.23 -7.30 -14.93
N LEU A 3 -1.86 -6.16 -14.61
CA LEU A 3 -1.27 -5.10 -13.79
C LEU A 3 -0.96 -5.58 -12.36
N PHE A 4 -1.83 -6.39 -11.77
CA PHE A 4 -1.59 -6.97 -10.45
C PHE A 4 -0.45 -7.99 -10.45
N LEU A 5 -0.37 -8.81 -11.49
CA LEU A 5 0.74 -9.78 -11.64
C LEU A 5 2.09 -9.07 -11.69
N VAL A 6 2.21 -8.03 -12.53
CA VAL A 6 3.45 -7.24 -12.63
C VAL A 6 3.79 -6.57 -11.30
N LEU A 7 2.78 -6.01 -10.62
CA LEU A 7 2.97 -5.39 -9.30
C LEU A 7 3.49 -6.41 -8.28
N ILE A 8 2.89 -7.60 -8.19
CA ILE A 8 3.33 -8.67 -7.28
C ILE A 8 4.80 -9.03 -7.55
N LEU A 9 5.19 -9.20 -8.81
CA LEU A 9 6.57 -9.54 -9.17
C LEU A 9 7.55 -8.41 -8.86
N ALA A 10 7.19 -7.15 -9.14
CA ALA A 10 8.00 -6.00 -8.80
C ALA A 10 8.23 -5.89 -7.29
N VAL A 11 7.16 -6.02 -6.51
CA VAL A 11 7.19 -5.99 -5.04
C VAL A 11 8.02 -7.15 -4.49
N GLU A 12 7.88 -8.35 -5.04
CA GLU A 12 8.67 -9.51 -4.59
C GLU A 12 10.16 -9.33 -4.89
N CYS A 13 10.52 -8.75 -6.04
CA CYS A 13 11.91 -8.38 -6.34
C CYS A 13 12.44 -7.37 -5.31
N LEU A 14 11.70 -6.32 -5.00
CA LEU A 14 12.10 -5.30 -4.01
C LEU A 14 12.23 -5.88 -2.60
N LYS A 15 11.27 -6.69 -2.17
CA LYS A 15 11.28 -7.37 -0.87
C LYS A 15 12.51 -8.28 -0.74
N ARG A 16 12.80 -9.11 -1.76
CA ARG A 16 13.97 -10.01 -1.72
C ARG A 16 15.29 -9.29 -1.86
N SER A 17 15.31 -8.15 -2.54
CA SER A 17 16.53 -7.35 -2.67
C SER A 17 17.08 -6.82 -1.35
N GLY A 18 16.25 -6.71 -0.30
CA GLY A 18 16.63 -6.08 0.96
C GLY A 18 16.74 -4.55 0.89
N LEU A 19 16.42 -3.93 -0.26
CA LEU A 19 16.54 -2.47 -0.44
C LEU A 19 15.68 -1.71 0.55
N ILE A 20 14.41 -2.12 0.68
CA ILE A 20 13.45 -1.42 1.55
C ILE A 20 13.87 -1.56 3.00
N GLU A 21 14.27 -2.75 3.43
CA GLU A 21 14.74 -2.99 4.81
C GLU A 21 15.98 -2.15 5.16
N VAL A 22 16.92 -2.00 4.22
CA VAL A 22 18.11 -1.15 4.45
C VAL A 22 17.72 0.32 4.55
N VAL A 23 16.83 0.81 3.70
CA VAL A 23 16.34 2.20 3.73
C VAL A 23 15.58 2.47 5.02
N VAL A 24 14.60 1.63 5.35
CA VAL A 24 13.80 1.73 6.59
C VAL A 24 14.71 1.68 7.81
N GLY A 25 15.61 0.72 7.87
CA GLY A 25 16.56 0.59 8.96
C GLY A 25 17.45 1.81 9.15
N ARG A 26 17.93 2.45 8.07
CA ARG A 26 18.70 3.70 8.14
C ARG A 26 17.88 4.87 8.69
N VAL A 27 16.61 4.96 8.33
CA VAL A 27 15.72 6.01 8.86
C VAL A 27 15.49 5.77 10.35
N LEU A 28 15.07 4.58 10.72
CA LEU A 28 14.73 4.24 12.10
C LEU A 28 15.96 4.18 13.03
N SER A 29 17.16 3.93 12.51
CA SER A 29 18.38 3.97 13.33
C SER A 29 18.75 5.36 13.87
N ARG A 30 18.15 6.42 13.32
CA ARG A 30 18.38 7.80 13.76
C ARG A 30 17.46 8.27 14.87
N VAL A 31 16.42 7.50 15.21
CA VAL A 31 15.47 7.85 16.26
C VAL A 31 16.11 7.74 17.66
N ARG A 32 15.68 8.61 18.57
CA ARG A 32 16.21 8.70 19.93
C ARG A 32 15.10 8.79 20.99
N SER A 33 13.84 8.75 20.58
CA SER A 33 12.70 8.75 21.49
C SER A 33 11.52 7.99 20.89
N GLU A 34 10.59 7.54 21.73
CA GLU A 34 9.38 6.84 21.27
C GLU A 34 8.55 7.69 20.31
N ARG A 35 8.43 9.01 20.55
CA ARG A 35 7.72 9.91 19.62
C ARG A 35 8.41 10.05 18.28
N THR A 36 9.74 10.16 18.26
CA THR A 36 10.46 10.21 16.99
C THR A 36 10.44 8.88 16.26
N LEU A 37 10.39 7.76 16.97
CA LEU A 37 10.15 6.44 16.40
C LEU A 37 8.77 6.39 15.72
N ALA A 38 7.71 6.74 16.45
CA ALA A 38 6.36 6.73 15.92
C ALA A 38 6.19 7.65 14.71
N ALA A 39 6.72 8.88 14.76
CA ALA A 39 6.67 9.80 13.63
C ALA A 39 7.45 9.29 12.42
N ALA A 40 8.66 8.76 12.62
CA ALA A 40 9.47 8.18 11.56
C ALA A 40 8.80 6.92 10.98
N ALA A 41 8.21 6.06 11.82
CA ALA A 41 7.49 4.88 11.42
C ALA A 41 6.27 5.25 10.56
N VAL A 42 5.45 6.21 10.99
CA VAL A 42 4.29 6.73 10.22
C VAL A 42 4.72 7.19 8.83
N LEU A 43 5.73 8.05 8.74
CA LEU A 43 6.18 8.61 7.46
C LEU A 43 6.83 7.54 6.58
N THR A 44 7.63 6.65 7.16
CA THR A 44 8.32 5.59 6.43
C THR A 44 7.31 4.55 5.92
N THR A 45 6.38 4.11 6.78
CA THR A 45 5.32 3.16 6.38
C THR A 45 4.45 3.75 5.27
N GLY A 46 4.05 5.02 5.40
CA GLY A 46 3.28 5.70 4.37
C GLY A 46 4.03 5.81 3.04
N ALA A 47 5.30 6.19 3.07
CA ALA A 47 6.14 6.29 1.86
C ALA A 47 6.35 4.92 1.20
N VAL A 48 6.65 3.88 1.98
CA VAL A 48 6.79 2.50 1.48
C VAL A 48 5.47 2.00 0.90
N SER A 49 4.35 2.24 1.60
CA SER A 49 3.02 1.85 1.14
C SER A 49 2.65 2.50 -0.19
N ALA A 50 2.99 3.78 -0.37
CA ALA A 50 2.77 4.46 -1.65
C ALA A 50 3.60 3.87 -2.80
N MET A 51 4.70 3.19 -2.53
CA MET A 51 5.57 2.58 -3.54
C MET A 51 5.20 1.13 -3.86
N VAL A 52 4.84 0.34 -2.85
CA VAL A 52 4.62 -1.10 -3.03
C VAL A 52 3.16 -1.51 -2.84
N THR A 53 2.70 -1.72 -1.64
CA THR A 53 1.30 -1.85 -1.21
C THR A 53 1.25 -1.69 0.31
N ASN A 54 0.07 -1.39 0.85
CA ASN A 54 -0.15 -1.24 2.30
C ASN A 54 0.28 -2.50 3.08
N ASP A 55 -0.11 -3.69 2.63
CA ASP A 55 0.19 -4.94 3.33
C ASP A 55 1.69 -5.24 3.34
N VAL A 56 2.37 -5.03 2.19
CA VAL A 56 3.82 -5.24 2.08
C VAL A 56 4.59 -4.20 2.88
N ALA A 57 4.12 -2.95 2.92
CA ALA A 57 4.74 -1.91 3.75
C ALA A 57 4.74 -2.32 5.22
N LEU A 58 3.63 -2.83 5.74
CA LEU A 58 3.53 -3.32 7.12
C LEU A 58 4.47 -4.50 7.38
N LEU A 59 4.51 -5.49 6.49
CA LEU A 59 5.43 -6.63 6.60
C LEU A 59 6.91 -6.21 6.65
N LEU A 60 7.25 -5.07 6.03
CA LEU A 60 8.63 -4.58 5.95
C LEU A 60 8.98 -3.62 7.09
N VAL A 61 8.04 -2.80 7.57
CA VAL A 61 8.34 -1.75 8.57
C VAL A 61 8.06 -2.22 10.00
N VAL A 62 6.94 -2.88 10.27
CA VAL A 62 6.55 -3.32 11.62
C VAL A 62 7.65 -4.14 12.32
N PRO A 63 8.37 -5.07 11.67
CA PRO A 63 9.46 -5.80 12.32
C PRO A 63 10.56 -4.92 12.92
N PHE A 64 10.80 -3.72 12.35
CA PHE A 64 11.76 -2.76 12.91
C PHE A 64 11.21 -2.11 14.18
N THR A 65 9.93 -1.76 14.21
CA THR A 65 9.27 -1.25 15.43
C THR A 65 9.32 -2.29 16.54
N LEU A 66 9.01 -3.55 16.24
CA LEU A 66 9.08 -4.64 17.20
C LEU A 66 10.52 -4.96 17.67
N ALA A 67 11.53 -4.67 16.83
CA ALA A 67 12.93 -4.85 17.25
C ALA A 67 13.34 -3.88 18.37
N PHE A 68 12.71 -2.71 18.49
CA PHE A 68 12.94 -1.78 19.59
C PHE A 68 12.44 -2.31 20.95
N GLU A 69 11.39 -3.13 20.99
CA GLU A 69 10.88 -3.75 22.21
C GLU A 69 11.97 -4.58 22.92
N LYS A 70 12.87 -5.22 22.14
CA LYS A 70 13.97 -6.01 22.68
C LYS A 70 15.03 -5.19 23.44
N VAL A 71 15.19 -3.92 23.07
CA VAL A 71 16.18 -3.00 23.66
C VAL A 71 15.55 -1.96 24.57
N ALA A 72 14.25 -1.80 24.52
CA ALA A 72 13.43 -0.89 25.31
C ALA A 72 12.15 -1.59 25.78
N PRO A 73 12.20 -2.45 26.80
CA PRO A 73 11.04 -3.24 27.26
C PRO A 73 9.85 -2.41 27.75
N GLU A 74 10.07 -1.12 28.05
CA GLU A 74 9.01 -0.19 28.44
C GLU A 74 8.25 0.40 27.24
N LEU A 75 8.73 0.18 26.02
CA LEU A 75 8.04 0.60 24.80
C LEU A 75 6.77 -0.23 24.65
N ASP A 76 5.65 0.48 24.45
CA ASP A 76 4.41 -0.15 24.00
C ASP A 76 4.38 -0.15 22.46
N PRO A 77 4.79 -1.24 21.81
CA PRO A 77 4.87 -1.29 20.35
C PRO A 77 3.49 -1.22 19.69
N VAL A 78 2.43 -1.61 20.40
CA VAL A 78 1.06 -1.62 19.87
C VAL A 78 0.63 -0.23 19.43
N ARG A 79 0.96 0.81 20.18
CA ARG A 79 0.63 2.20 19.83
C ARG A 79 1.29 2.64 18.53
N VAL A 80 2.56 2.28 18.34
CA VAL A 80 3.31 2.61 17.13
C VAL A 80 2.78 1.81 15.95
N VAL A 81 2.57 0.51 16.12
CA VAL A 81 2.04 -0.39 15.08
C VAL A 81 0.64 0.03 14.62
N VAL A 82 -0.24 0.46 15.54
CA VAL A 82 -1.55 1.00 15.15
C VAL A 82 -1.40 2.24 14.26
N LEU A 83 -0.48 3.15 14.59
CA LEU A 83 -0.19 4.31 13.73
C LEU A 83 0.42 3.91 12.39
N GLU A 84 1.26 2.87 12.34
CA GLU A 84 1.79 2.30 11.07
C GLU A 84 0.69 1.71 10.21
N ILE A 85 -0.26 0.97 10.79
CA ILE A 85 -1.43 0.42 10.07
C ILE A 85 -2.25 1.54 9.45
N GLN A 86 -2.53 2.59 10.21
CA GLN A 86 -3.24 3.76 9.68
C GLN A 86 -2.43 4.47 8.58
N ALA A 87 -1.12 4.65 8.79
CA ALA A 87 -0.25 5.28 7.79
C ALA A 87 -0.18 4.46 6.49
N ALA A 88 -0.07 3.13 6.55
CA ALA A 88 -0.07 2.26 5.38
C ALA A 88 -1.34 2.43 4.55
N ASN A 89 -2.50 2.50 5.19
CA ASN A 89 -3.78 2.63 4.51
C ASN A 89 -4.05 4.05 4.01
N LEU A 90 -3.81 5.07 4.83
CA LEU A 90 -4.16 6.45 4.51
C LEU A 90 -3.13 7.12 3.58
N LEU A 91 -1.84 6.93 3.85
CA LEU A 91 -0.79 7.57 3.06
C LEU A 91 -0.45 6.77 1.79
N GLY A 92 -0.68 5.45 1.80
CA GLY A 92 -0.61 4.60 0.61
C GLY A 92 -1.57 5.02 -0.49
N CYS A 93 -2.64 5.76 -0.15
CA CYS A 93 -3.58 6.29 -1.15
C CYS A 93 -2.96 7.29 -2.12
N LEU A 94 -1.74 7.79 -1.89
CA LEU A 94 -1.08 8.79 -2.73
C LEU A 94 -0.87 8.31 -4.17
N THR A 95 -0.63 7.02 -4.38
CA THR A 95 -0.31 6.46 -5.69
C THR A 95 -1.32 5.41 -6.13
N PRO A 96 -1.44 5.16 -7.45
CA PRO A 96 -2.27 4.06 -7.95
C PRO A 96 -1.81 2.67 -7.48
N THR A 97 -0.52 2.52 -7.13
CA THR A 97 0.06 1.23 -6.73
C THR A 97 0.02 0.98 -5.23
N GLY A 98 -0.24 2.01 -4.42
CA GLY A 98 -0.18 1.92 -2.95
C GLY A 98 -1.23 1.02 -2.32
N ASN A 99 -2.34 0.79 -3.02
CA ASN A 99 -3.32 -0.23 -2.64
C ASN A 99 -4.16 -0.68 -3.85
N PRO A 100 -4.78 -1.88 -3.78
CA PRO A 100 -5.51 -2.46 -4.90
C PRO A 100 -6.71 -1.65 -5.37
N GLN A 101 -7.45 -1.02 -4.45
CA GLN A 101 -8.60 -0.18 -4.80
C GLN A 101 -8.19 1.05 -5.60
N ASN A 102 -7.04 1.65 -5.29
CA ASN A 102 -6.52 2.78 -6.06
C ASN A 102 -6.17 2.38 -7.49
N LEU A 103 -5.53 1.23 -7.66
CA LEU A 103 -5.21 0.71 -8.98
C LEU A 103 -6.48 0.48 -9.82
N LEU A 104 -7.53 -0.05 -9.18
CA LEU A 104 -8.83 -0.23 -9.82
C LEU A 104 -9.45 1.12 -10.22
N LEU A 105 -9.59 2.04 -9.27
CA LEU A 105 -10.20 3.36 -9.50
C LEU A 105 -9.42 4.14 -10.56
N PHE A 106 -8.09 4.08 -10.53
CA PHE A 106 -7.25 4.68 -11.54
C PHE A 106 -7.52 4.08 -12.93
N SER A 107 -7.60 2.74 -13.03
CA SER A 107 -7.76 2.05 -14.32
C SER A 107 -9.14 2.26 -14.96
N ARG A 108 -10.18 2.57 -14.19
CA ARG A 108 -11.56 2.80 -14.64
C ARG A 108 -11.93 4.27 -14.71
N GLY A 109 -11.38 5.11 -13.84
CA GLY A 109 -11.78 6.51 -13.66
C GLY A 109 -11.21 7.49 -14.69
N GLY A 110 -10.49 7.02 -15.72
CA GLY A 110 -9.94 7.90 -16.76
C GLY A 110 -8.89 8.91 -16.27
N PHE A 111 -8.31 8.68 -15.10
CA PHE A 111 -7.28 9.55 -14.53
C PHE A 111 -5.96 9.46 -15.30
N THR A 112 -5.29 10.60 -15.45
CA THR A 112 -3.84 10.63 -15.69
C THR A 112 -3.11 10.48 -14.36
N THR A 113 -1.83 10.06 -14.39
CA THR A 113 -1.02 9.98 -13.15
C THR A 113 -0.96 11.33 -12.43
N ALA A 114 -0.83 12.44 -13.17
CA ALA A 114 -0.79 13.78 -12.61
C ALA A 114 -2.13 14.18 -11.96
N SER A 115 -3.28 13.92 -12.62
CA SER A 115 -4.58 14.24 -12.05
C SER A 115 -4.92 13.39 -10.82
N PHE A 116 -4.53 12.11 -10.81
CA PHE A 116 -4.70 11.25 -9.64
C PHE A 116 -3.88 11.76 -8.46
N PHE A 117 -2.61 12.06 -8.68
CA PHE A 117 -1.73 12.65 -7.66
C PHE A 117 -2.28 13.97 -7.13
N ALA A 118 -2.69 14.87 -8.01
CA ALA A 118 -3.24 16.17 -7.63
C ALA A 118 -4.52 16.04 -6.78
N ALA A 119 -5.36 15.03 -7.08
CA ALA A 119 -6.56 14.74 -6.31
C ALA A 119 -6.25 14.14 -4.93
N GLN A 120 -5.27 13.26 -4.83
CA GLN A 120 -4.96 12.55 -3.60
C GLN A 120 -4.04 13.34 -2.64
N LEU A 121 -3.13 14.15 -3.19
CA LEU A 121 -2.09 14.82 -2.40
C LEU A 121 -2.62 15.68 -1.24
N PRO A 122 -3.66 16.53 -1.39
CA PRO A 122 -4.18 17.33 -0.28
C PRO A 122 -4.72 16.45 0.85
N TRP A 123 -5.41 15.36 0.51
CA TRP A 123 -5.96 14.41 1.48
C TRP A 123 -4.85 13.67 2.23
N VAL A 124 -3.84 13.19 1.51
CA VAL A 124 -2.71 12.48 2.10
C VAL A 124 -1.89 13.39 3.00
N ILE A 125 -1.67 14.66 2.63
CA ILE A 125 -1.02 15.64 3.50
C ILE A 125 -1.85 15.86 4.77
N GLY A 126 -3.16 16.06 4.64
CA GLY A 126 -4.06 16.23 5.78
C GLY A 126 -4.05 15.02 6.72
N MET A 127 -4.10 13.80 6.17
CA MET A 127 -4.04 12.56 6.95
C MET A 127 -2.68 12.35 7.61
N ALA A 128 -1.58 12.67 6.91
CA ALA A 128 -0.24 12.65 7.49
C ALA A 128 -0.11 13.62 8.66
N ALA A 129 -0.60 14.84 8.49
CA ALA A 129 -0.60 15.85 9.55
C ALA A 129 -1.44 15.38 10.76
N ALA A 130 -2.62 14.80 10.52
CA ALA A 130 -3.48 14.25 11.58
C ALA A 130 -2.78 13.11 12.33
N LEU A 131 -2.19 12.14 11.62
CA LEU A 131 -1.45 11.04 12.24
C LEU A 131 -0.25 11.55 13.06
N LEU A 132 0.51 12.50 12.54
CA LEU A 132 1.62 13.10 13.27
C LEU A 132 1.16 13.89 14.49
N ALA A 133 0.01 14.56 14.42
CA ALA A 133 -0.59 15.24 15.56
C ALA A 133 -1.07 14.27 16.66
N LEU A 134 -1.45 13.04 16.30
CA LEU A 134 -1.79 11.98 17.27
C LEU A 134 -0.57 11.43 18.01
N VAL A 135 0.62 11.49 17.40
CA VAL A 135 1.84 10.94 18.03
C VAL A 135 2.09 11.49 19.44
N PRO A 136 2.12 12.82 19.71
CA PRO A 136 2.35 13.33 21.06
C PRO A 136 1.22 13.02 22.03
N ILE A 137 0.03 12.68 21.56
CA ILE A 137 -1.15 12.33 22.37
C ILE A 137 -1.07 10.85 22.79
N LEU A 138 -0.73 9.97 21.84
CA LEU A 138 -0.78 8.51 22.05
C LEU A 138 0.53 7.93 22.55
N VAL A 139 1.68 8.58 22.22
CA VAL A 139 3.01 8.04 22.47
C VAL A 139 3.76 8.91 23.51
N PRO A 140 4.25 8.32 24.61
CA PRO A 140 4.99 9.06 25.63
C PRO A 140 6.34 9.56 25.09
N LYS A 141 6.85 10.64 25.71
CA LYS A 141 8.18 11.17 25.38
C LYS A 141 9.24 10.47 26.23
N ARG A 142 9.61 9.25 25.86
CA ARG A 142 10.70 8.51 26.51
C ARG A 142 11.90 8.43 25.57
N ALA A 143 13.10 8.45 26.13
CA ALA A 143 14.33 8.22 25.38
C ALA A 143 14.42 6.74 24.96
N LEU A 144 14.92 6.48 23.76
CA LEU A 144 15.17 5.13 23.27
C LEU A 144 16.68 4.91 23.12
N PRO A 145 17.17 3.72 23.51
CA PRO A 145 18.53 3.30 23.18
C PRO A 145 18.71 3.20 21.65
N ALA A 146 19.97 3.15 21.23
CA ALA A 146 20.25 2.92 19.81
C ALA A 146 19.69 1.57 19.35
N PRO A 147 18.97 1.53 18.23
CA PRO A 147 18.43 0.29 17.69
C PRO A 147 19.56 -0.63 17.25
N PRO A 148 19.31 -1.95 17.19
CA PRO A 148 20.27 -2.90 16.64
C PRO A 148 20.57 -2.55 15.18
N PRO A 149 21.83 -2.72 14.72
CA PRO A 149 22.21 -2.42 13.36
C PRO A 149 21.49 -3.36 12.37
N VAL A 150 21.04 -2.81 11.25
CA VAL A 150 20.45 -3.61 10.16
C VAL A 150 21.57 -4.32 9.42
N GLN A 151 21.69 -5.63 9.62
CA GLN A 151 22.69 -6.50 8.98
C GLN A 151 22.18 -7.08 7.66
N ARG A 152 21.59 -6.28 6.78
CA ARG A 152 21.12 -6.77 5.49
C ARG A 152 21.86 -6.07 4.36
N THR A 153 22.34 -6.87 3.41
CA THR A 153 22.95 -6.38 2.16
C THR A 153 21.90 -6.28 1.07
N VAL A 154 22.02 -5.26 0.24
CA VAL A 154 21.14 -5.09 -0.92
C VAL A 154 21.61 -6.00 -2.05
N GLU A 155 20.72 -6.78 -2.63
CA GLU A 155 20.91 -7.48 -3.90
C GLU A 155 20.59 -6.52 -5.05
N PRO A 156 21.61 -5.95 -5.75
CA PRO A 156 21.35 -4.84 -6.68
C PRO A 156 20.56 -5.26 -7.92
N ARG A 157 20.69 -6.51 -8.37
CA ARG A 157 19.98 -7.03 -9.55
C ARG A 157 18.46 -7.09 -9.29
N LEU A 158 18.06 -7.60 -8.14
CA LEU A 158 16.65 -7.65 -7.74
C LEU A 158 16.10 -6.25 -7.43
N ALA A 159 16.89 -5.38 -6.80
CA ALA A 159 16.50 -4.01 -6.54
C ALA A 159 16.22 -3.25 -7.84
N THR A 160 17.15 -3.31 -8.81
CA THR A 160 16.96 -2.65 -10.11
C THR A 160 15.81 -3.25 -10.91
N ALA A 161 15.63 -4.58 -10.91
CA ALA A 161 14.51 -5.24 -11.58
C ALA A 161 13.16 -4.79 -10.98
N GLY A 162 13.05 -4.76 -9.65
CA GLY A 162 11.84 -4.33 -8.97
C GLY A 162 11.48 -2.86 -9.23
N LEU A 163 12.47 -1.95 -9.11
CA LEU A 163 12.26 -0.52 -9.41
C LEU A 163 11.92 -0.30 -10.89
N PHE A 164 12.58 -1.01 -11.81
CA PHE A 164 12.30 -0.93 -13.23
C PHE A 164 10.88 -1.38 -13.56
N LEU A 165 10.43 -2.53 -13.01
CA LEU A 165 9.07 -3.01 -13.20
C LEU A 165 8.02 -2.03 -12.63
N LEU A 166 8.26 -1.45 -11.45
CA LEU A 166 7.35 -0.43 -10.89
C LEU A 166 7.28 0.79 -11.80
N SER A 167 8.41 1.25 -12.33
CA SER A 167 8.46 2.39 -13.25
C SER A 167 7.70 2.10 -14.54
N LEU A 168 7.93 0.93 -15.15
CA LEU A 168 7.19 0.49 -16.33
C LEU A 168 5.69 0.33 -16.05
N GLN A 169 5.34 -0.16 -14.88
CA GLN A 169 3.96 -0.29 -14.43
C GLN A 169 3.27 1.07 -14.38
N LEU A 170 3.91 2.07 -13.78
CA LEU A 170 3.38 3.45 -13.73
C LEU A 170 3.24 4.05 -15.15
N LEU A 171 4.22 3.84 -16.03
CA LEU A 171 4.15 4.27 -17.41
C LEU A 171 3.03 3.57 -18.20
N ALA A 172 2.79 2.29 -17.95
CA ALA A 172 1.70 1.56 -18.60
C ALA A 172 0.33 1.97 -18.06
N ILE A 173 0.24 2.27 -16.76
CA ILE A 173 -0.97 2.80 -16.12
C ILE A 173 -1.29 4.19 -16.69
N SER A 174 -0.27 5.06 -16.87
CA SER A 174 -0.42 6.39 -17.47
C SER A 174 -0.61 6.37 -19.00
N GLN A 175 -0.71 5.19 -19.60
CA GLN A 175 -0.81 4.97 -21.05
C GLN A 175 0.39 5.48 -21.87
N ALA A 176 1.50 5.82 -21.23
CA ALA A 176 2.73 6.23 -21.91
C ALA A 176 3.42 5.06 -22.63
N VAL A 177 3.15 3.83 -22.21
CA VAL A 177 3.60 2.60 -22.87
C VAL A 177 2.48 1.57 -22.94
N PRO A 178 2.47 0.67 -23.93
CA PRO A 178 1.49 -0.42 -24.02
C PRO A 178 1.51 -1.31 -22.77
N ARG A 179 0.34 -1.77 -22.32
CA ARG A 179 0.20 -2.65 -21.12
C ARG A 179 0.96 -3.98 -21.23
N LEU A 180 1.34 -4.39 -22.43
CA LEU A 180 2.16 -5.58 -22.66
C LEU A 180 3.63 -5.35 -22.26
N VAL A 181 4.14 -4.12 -22.32
CA VAL A 181 5.55 -3.82 -22.03
C VAL A 181 5.99 -4.27 -20.62
N PRO A 182 5.33 -3.85 -19.53
CA PRO A 182 5.68 -4.33 -18.20
C PRO A 182 5.45 -5.84 -18.04
N LEU A 183 4.47 -6.43 -18.73
CA LEU A 183 4.23 -7.87 -18.69
C LEU A 183 5.39 -8.66 -19.35
N VAL A 184 5.92 -8.21 -20.49
CA VAL A 184 7.09 -8.80 -21.13
C VAL A 184 8.34 -8.60 -20.26
N ALA A 185 8.52 -7.40 -19.69
CA ALA A 185 9.62 -7.11 -18.78
C ALA A 185 9.56 -7.90 -17.45
N ALA A 186 8.39 -8.41 -17.08
CA ALA A 186 8.23 -9.28 -15.91
C ALA A 186 8.88 -10.67 -16.11
N VAL A 187 9.05 -11.13 -17.35
CA VAL A 187 9.65 -12.46 -17.64
C VAL A 187 11.10 -12.56 -17.14
N PRO A 188 12.03 -11.66 -17.53
CA PRO A 188 13.38 -11.71 -16.99
C PRO A 188 13.43 -11.45 -15.47
N ALA A 189 12.54 -10.63 -14.92
CA ALA A 189 12.47 -10.44 -13.47
C ALA A 189 12.03 -11.72 -12.75
N ALA A 190 11.06 -12.45 -13.28
CA ALA A 190 10.66 -13.77 -12.78
C ALA A 190 11.81 -14.79 -12.86
N ALA A 191 12.59 -14.75 -13.93
CA ALA A 191 13.80 -15.58 -14.08
C ALA A 191 14.87 -15.25 -13.03
N LEU A 192 15.06 -13.96 -12.69
CA LEU A 192 15.95 -13.53 -11.60
C LEU A 192 15.49 -14.02 -10.23
N LEU A 193 14.20 -14.09 -9.99
CA LEU A 193 13.63 -14.66 -8.76
C LEU A 193 13.90 -16.17 -8.65
N GLY A 194 14.01 -16.88 -9.79
CA GLY A 194 14.34 -18.30 -9.85
C GLY A 194 13.39 -19.14 -8.97
N ARG A 195 13.98 -19.99 -8.10
CA ARG A 195 13.19 -20.78 -7.12
C ARG A 195 12.40 -19.91 -6.14
N GLY A 196 12.75 -18.65 -5.98
CA GLY A 196 12.02 -17.68 -5.19
C GLY A 196 10.61 -17.43 -5.73
N LEU A 197 10.41 -17.53 -7.05
CA LEU A 197 9.10 -17.38 -7.67
C LEU A 197 8.08 -18.39 -7.12
N LEU A 198 8.51 -19.62 -6.80
CA LEU A 198 7.66 -20.65 -6.21
C LEU A 198 7.20 -20.32 -4.77
N LYS A 199 7.90 -19.39 -4.11
CA LYS A 199 7.57 -18.93 -2.75
C LYS A 199 6.86 -17.58 -2.77
N THR A 200 6.60 -17.02 -3.95
CA THR A 200 5.82 -15.79 -4.10
C THR A 200 4.36 -16.08 -3.80
N ASP A 201 3.77 -15.25 -2.96
CA ASP A 201 2.37 -15.40 -2.60
C ASP A 201 1.47 -14.82 -3.70
N PHE A 202 0.86 -15.70 -4.48
CA PHE A 202 -0.13 -15.36 -5.50
C PHE A 202 -1.57 -15.42 -4.98
N THR A 203 -1.79 -15.68 -3.70
CA THR A 203 -3.11 -15.76 -3.08
C THR A 203 -3.89 -14.47 -3.31
N LEU A 204 -3.21 -13.33 -3.21
CA LEU A 204 -3.79 -12.02 -3.48
C LEU A 204 -4.36 -11.92 -4.90
N LEU A 205 -3.64 -12.44 -5.91
CA LEU A 205 -4.13 -12.47 -7.29
C LEU A 205 -5.38 -13.35 -7.44
N GLY A 206 -5.41 -14.49 -6.76
CA GLY A 206 -6.57 -15.38 -6.71
C GLY A 206 -7.77 -14.73 -6.04
N VAL A 207 -7.56 -14.10 -4.89
CA VAL A 207 -8.60 -13.36 -4.16
C VAL A 207 -9.17 -12.23 -5.02
N PHE A 208 -8.33 -11.41 -5.66
CA PHE A 208 -8.84 -10.36 -6.55
C PHE A 208 -9.56 -10.90 -7.76
N SER A 209 -9.09 -12.01 -8.34
CA SER A 209 -9.79 -12.66 -9.46
C SER A 209 -11.20 -13.11 -9.04
N ALA A 210 -11.32 -13.75 -7.89
CA ALA A 210 -12.61 -14.18 -7.33
C ALA A 210 -13.50 -12.98 -6.99
N LEU A 211 -12.95 -11.92 -6.40
CA LEU A 211 -13.68 -10.68 -6.10
C LEU A 211 -14.21 -10.00 -7.37
N PHE A 212 -13.39 -9.87 -8.42
CA PHE A 212 -13.85 -9.30 -9.68
C PHE A 212 -14.99 -10.09 -10.31
N VAL A 213 -14.90 -11.43 -10.30
CA VAL A 213 -15.97 -12.29 -10.82
C VAL A 213 -17.22 -12.20 -9.93
N GLY A 214 -17.06 -12.27 -8.62
CA GLY A 214 -18.18 -12.22 -7.67
C GLY A 214 -18.93 -10.87 -7.71
N VAL A 215 -18.19 -9.76 -7.73
CA VAL A 215 -18.82 -8.42 -7.80
C VAL A 215 -19.48 -8.18 -9.16
N GLU A 216 -18.86 -8.64 -10.26
CA GLU A 216 -19.50 -8.56 -11.57
C GLU A 216 -20.79 -9.41 -11.64
N GLY A 217 -20.76 -10.59 -11.02
CA GLY A 217 -21.97 -11.40 -10.85
C GLY A 217 -23.06 -10.70 -10.04
N LEU A 218 -22.66 -10.03 -8.95
CA LEU A 218 -23.58 -9.25 -8.11
C LEU A 218 -24.17 -8.05 -8.88
N ARG A 219 -23.36 -7.32 -9.64
CA ARG A 219 -23.83 -6.18 -10.48
C ARG A 219 -24.87 -6.57 -11.52
N ARG A 220 -24.81 -7.82 -12.02
CA ARG A 220 -25.76 -8.36 -13.01
C ARG A 220 -26.98 -8.99 -12.35
N SER A 221 -27.05 -9.03 -11.03
CA SER A 221 -28.18 -9.61 -10.31
C SER A 221 -29.35 -8.60 -10.18
N ALA A 222 -30.58 -9.09 -10.20
CA ALA A 222 -31.76 -8.28 -9.94
C ALA A 222 -31.73 -7.59 -8.56
N LEU A 223 -30.97 -8.15 -7.61
CA LEU A 223 -30.78 -7.56 -6.29
C LEU A 223 -30.03 -6.21 -6.38
N PHE A 224 -29.04 -6.10 -7.28
CA PHE A 224 -28.28 -4.86 -7.43
C PHE A 224 -29.08 -3.80 -8.18
N GLU A 225 -29.93 -4.20 -9.14
CA GLU A 225 -30.83 -3.28 -9.84
C GLU A 225 -31.86 -2.66 -8.89
N THR A 226 -32.30 -3.43 -7.85
CA THR A 226 -33.25 -2.93 -6.84
C THR A 226 -32.61 -2.13 -5.73
N LEU A 227 -31.34 -2.40 -5.42
CA LEU A 227 -30.59 -1.78 -4.31
C LEU A 227 -29.50 -0.83 -4.82
N ASP A 228 -29.69 -0.12 -5.95
CA ASP A 228 -28.66 0.78 -6.46
C ASP A 228 -28.11 1.67 -5.32
N PRO A 229 -26.94 1.34 -4.75
CA PRO A 229 -26.41 2.06 -3.60
C PRO A 229 -25.99 3.47 -3.96
N VAL A 230 -25.76 3.73 -5.26
CA VAL A 230 -25.44 5.07 -5.78
C VAL A 230 -26.72 5.90 -5.85
N ALA A 231 -27.84 5.33 -6.29
CA ALA A 231 -29.12 6.01 -6.32
C ALA A 231 -29.68 6.27 -4.91
N LEU A 232 -29.50 5.31 -3.98
CA LEU A 232 -30.02 5.42 -2.61
C LEU A 232 -29.29 6.47 -1.76
N LEU A 233 -27.98 6.61 -1.92
CA LEU A 233 -27.13 7.42 -1.03
C LEU A 233 -26.26 8.45 -1.78
N GLY A 234 -26.16 8.33 -3.10
CA GLY A 234 -25.16 9.03 -3.92
C GLY A 234 -25.59 10.35 -4.54
N ALA A 235 -26.77 10.87 -4.20
CA ALA A 235 -27.27 12.13 -4.79
C ALA A 235 -26.39 13.36 -4.45
N THR A 236 -25.53 13.24 -3.40
CA THR A 236 -24.60 14.30 -3.00
C THR A 236 -23.19 13.73 -2.81
N PRO A 237 -22.13 14.54 -3.00
CA PRO A 237 -20.76 14.09 -2.73
C PRO A 237 -20.56 13.54 -1.31
N ALA A 238 -21.19 14.15 -0.31
CA ALA A 238 -21.15 13.68 1.07
C ALA A 238 -21.85 12.32 1.25
N GLY A 239 -23.01 12.15 0.63
CA GLY A 239 -23.74 10.87 0.63
C GLY A 239 -22.95 9.76 -0.04
N PHE A 240 -22.27 10.05 -1.15
CA PHE A 240 -21.39 9.10 -1.84
C PHE A 240 -20.21 8.64 -0.95
N VAL A 241 -19.55 9.58 -0.26
CA VAL A 241 -18.47 9.27 0.69
C VAL A 241 -18.98 8.43 1.85
N LEU A 242 -20.13 8.78 2.42
CA LEU A 242 -20.74 8.04 3.52
C LEU A 242 -21.13 6.61 3.09
N SER A 243 -21.71 6.48 1.89
CA SER A 243 -22.05 5.16 1.32
C SER A 243 -20.82 4.29 1.14
N GLY A 244 -19.75 4.85 0.59
CA GLY A 244 -18.48 4.16 0.43
C GLY A 244 -17.90 3.70 1.76
N ALA A 245 -17.94 4.57 2.77
CA ALA A 245 -17.47 4.26 4.11
C ALA A 245 -18.29 3.13 4.77
N LEU A 246 -19.61 3.19 4.71
CA LEU A 246 -20.51 2.17 5.26
C LEU A 246 -20.38 0.83 4.51
N LEU A 247 -20.36 0.88 3.17
CA LEU A 247 -20.23 -0.31 2.34
C LEU A 247 -18.89 -1.01 2.58
N SER A 248 -17.81 -0.25 2.75
CA SER A 248 -16.48 -0.81 3.03
C SER A 248 -16.39 -1.55 4.37
N GLN A 249 -17.24 -1.21 5.34
CA GLN A 249 -17.33 -1.95 6.60
C GLN A 249 -18.04 -3.30 6.44
N ALA A 250 -18.95 -3.41 5.48
CA ALA A 250 -19.71 -4.63 5.24
C ALA A 250 -18.98 -5.61 4.30
N VAL A 251 -18.35 -5.11 3.23
CA VAL A 251 -17.77 -5.95 2.16
C VAL A 251 -16.27 -5.74 1.92
N SER A 252 -15.60 -4.97 2.73
CA SER A 252 -14.21 -4.50 2.62
C SER A 252 -13.97 -3.48 1.48
N ASN A 253 -12.80 -2.84 1.49
CA ASN A 253 -12.51 -1.68 0.63
C ASN A 253 -12.55 -1.98 -0.87
N VAL A 254 -12.00 -3.15 -1.28
CA VAL A 254 -11.87 -3.46 -2.72
C VAL A 254 -13.23 -3.77 -3.35
N PRO A 255 -14.07 -4.68 -2.79
CA PRO A 255 -15.44 -4.86 -3.27
C PRO A 255 -16.26 -3.57 -3.27
N ALA A 256 -16.17 -2.75 -2.20
CA ALA A 256 -16.87 -1.47 -2.15
C ALA A 256 -16.44 -0.55 -3.30
N ALA A 257 -15.13 -0.44 -3.57
CA ALA A 257 -14.62 0.33 -4.69
C ALA A 257 -15.08 -0.20 -6.05
N ILE A 258 -15.20 -1.54 -6.22
CA ILE A 258 -15.69 -2.14 -7.48
C ILE A 258 -17.19 -1.83 -7.67
N LEU A 259 -17.98 -1.89 -6.60
CA LEU A 259 -19.43 -1.64 -6.63
C LEU A 259 -19.74 -0.17 -6.91
N LEU A 260 -18.96 0.75 -6.37
CA LEU A 260 -19.16 2.20 -6.50
C LEU A 260 -18.43 2.82 -7.70
N ALA A 261 -17.45 2.11 -8.28
CA ALA A 261 -16.75 2.60 -9.46
C ALA A 261 -17.69 2.61 -10.67
N PRO A 262 -17.70 3.69 -11.48
CA PRO A 262 -18.51 3.81 -12.68
C PRO A 262 -18.13 2.79 -13.77
#